data_08eac8f1feccd12613a502d51f95a12a
#
_entry.id   08eac8f1feccd12613a502d51f95a12a
#
_cell.length_a   1.000
_cell.length_b   1.000
_cell.length_c   1.000
_cell.angle_alpha   90.00
_cell.angle_beta   90.00
_cell.angle_gamma   90.00
#
_symmetry.space_group_name_H-M   'P 1'
#
loop_
_entity.id
_entity.type
_entity.pdbx_description
1 polymer ?
#
loop_
_entity_poly.entity_id
_entity_poly.type
_entity_poly.pdbx_seq_one_letter_code
_entity_poly.pdbx_strand_id
1 'polypeptide(L)'
;NIYEENVRYQKLKKRTNPTLISMWIKAAFRDYNQNEKYDEYTKSSIQTIILKYPYDIQNKLFDKLGDECFVCLTKHIVQKTKSKEIVESLKQILNSYLPPVKGDKVIQIGTVCYRYGREKTSIERHIVALGGSDKLEGIEVVSCNSVREVFEEWLKFMKKSQPNIITGYNIFGFDFKFLWECAEEYNCLDLLKQLGPRKSKQNKLIEKTLSSSALGVNIMFFFEMPGIVTIDLLKVIQKDHNLSSYKLDDVSNEFIHGAITKIDHHDDSSNCQITLHTDSTFSLLKGHYIVIFKESIIGKEFICGRRKIIHIVEDTSITLEKGDNSQELPNNPKSYYWAVGKDNVSPQDIFEKQRGTDTDRAIVAKYCVQDCELCLNLMQKLEIITNNVGMSNVCLVPFAFLFMRGQMIKTLSLVASECQKVKYLIPELPRPPEDTKDSYEGAEVLEPTPAIFLKNPVSVLDYGSLYPSSMIGSNISHDTIIV
;
A
#
# COMPACT_ATOMS: atom_id res chain seq x y z
N ASN A 1 -37.17 20.57 19.91
CA ASN A 1 -38.21 21.50 19.52
C ASN A 1 -37.62 22.46 18.45
N ILE A 2 -38.14 22.38 17.21
CA ILE A 2 -37.58 23.09 16.03
C ILE A 2 -37.49 24.62 16.25
N TYR A 3 -38.44 25.16 16.99
CA TYR A 3 -38.47 26.60 17.26
C TYR A 3 -37.36 27.03 18.24
N GLU A 4 -37.13 26.28 19.30
CA GLU A 4 -36.06 26.57 20.26
C GLU A 4 -34.67 26.43 19.64
N GLU A 5 -34.48 25.48 18.75
CA GLU A 5 -33.23 25.31 18.00
C GLU A 5 -33.01 26.43 16.99
N ASN A 6 -34.08 26.89 16.32
CA ASN A 6 -34.00 28.04 15.42
C ASN A 6 -33.61 29.33 16.18
N VAL A 7 -34.20 29.56 17.33
CA VAL A 7 -33.83 30.69 18.22
C VAL A 7 -32.38 30.55 18.70
N ARG A 8 -31.93 29.36 19.00
CA ARG A 8 -30.56 29.07 19.44
C ARG A 8 -29.55 29.30 18.30
N TYR A 9 -29.91 28.88 17.09
CA TYR A 9 -29.12 29.14 15.88
C TYR A 9 -29.02 30.64 15.56
N GLN A 10 -30.11 31.38 15.57
CA GLN A 10 -30.11 32.82 15.33
C GLN A 10 -29.28 33.59 16.37
N LYS A 11 -29.24 33.13 17.62
CA LYS A 11 -28.35 33.68 18.67
C LYS A 11 -26.88 33.36 18.41
N LEU A 12 -26.57 32.17 17.87
CA LEU A 12 -25.21 31.76 17.52
C LEU A 12 -24.71 32.47 16.27
N LYS A 13 -25.57 32.68 15.25
CA LYS A 13 -25.26 33.40 14.01
C LYS A 13 -24.83 34.85 14.27
N LYS A 14 -25.36 35.50 15.29
CA LYS A 14 -24.96 36.87 15.71
C LYS A 14 -23.55 36.93 16.31
N ARG A 15 -22.94 35.80 16.65
CA ARG A 15 -21.58 35.71 17.18
C ARG A 15 -20.69 35.07 16.14
N THR A 16 -20.18 35.85 15.21
CA THR A 16 -19.35 35.46 14.05
C THR A 16 -18.06 34.69 14.41
N ASN A 17 -18.16 33.54 15.11
CA ASN A 17 -17.02 32.74 15.49
C ASN A 17 -17.18 31.33 14.85
N PRO A 18 -16.30 30.94 13.90
CA PRO A 18 -16.31 29.64 13.24
C PRO A 18 -16.33 28.45 14.22
N THR A 19 -15.65 28.58 15.33
CA THR A 19 -15.63 27.60 16.42
C THR A 19 -17.01 27.34 17.00
N LEU A 20 -17.85 28.39 17.08
CA LEU A 20 -19.21 28.26 17.60
C LEU A 20 -20.15 27.56 16.66
N ILE A 21 -20.02 27.76 15.33
CA ILE A 21 -20.78 27.00 14.31
C ILE A 21 -20.40 25.54 14.36
N SER A 22 -19.12 25.22 14.44
CA SER A 22 -18.63 23.85 14.61
C SER A 22 -19.15 23.23 15.92
N MET A 23 -19.14 23.96 17.01
CA MET A 23 -19.71 23.50 18.30
C MET A 23 -21.22 23.33 18.23
N TRP A 24 -21.93 24.18 17.48
CA TRP A 24 -23.36 24.04 17.28
C TRP A 24 -23.73 22.84 16.43
N ILE A 25 -23.02 22.62 15.33
CA ILE A 25 -23.16 21.40 14.52
C ILE A 25 -22.93 20.16 15.37
N LYS A 26 -21.89 20.16 16.22
CA LYS A 26 -21.62 19.10 17.20
C LYS A 26 -22.73 18.93 18.24
N ALA A 27 -23.32 20.02 18.72
CA ALA A 27 -24.40 19.96 19.70
C ALA A 27 -25.69 19.45 19.06
N ALA A 28 -26.07 19.93 17.88
CA ALA A 28 -27.22 19.43 17.12
C ALA A 28 -27.10 17.94 16.82
N PHE A 29 -25.91 17.48 16.47
CA PHE A 29 -25.64 16.04 16.31
C PHE A 29 -25.69 15.25 17.61
N ARG A 30 -25.30 15.83 18.75
CA ARG A 30 -25.40 15.21 20.08
C ARG A 30 -26.84 15.04 20.55
N ASP A 31 -27.67 16.09 20.38
CA ASP A 31 -29.08 16.10 20.79
C ASP A 31 -29.91 15.11 19.94
N TYR A 32 -29.51 14.85 18.67
CA TYR A 32 -30.17 13.89 17.81
C TYR A 32 -29.90 12.43 18.22
N ASN A 33 -28.77 12.16 18.86
CA ASN A 33 -28.27 10.81 19.11
C ASN A 33 -28.09 10.44 20.58
N GLN A 34 -29.03 10.71 21.41
CA GLN A 34 -28.98 10.19 22.80
C GLN A 34 -28.93 8.65 22.89
N ASN A 35 -29.18 7.92 21.79
CA ASN A 35 -29.28 6.44 21.80
C ASN A 35 -28.33 5.69 20.85
N GLU A 36 -27.49 6.33 20.04
CA GLU A 36 -26.53 5.65 19.17
C GLU A 36 -25.10 6.15 19.31
N LYS A 37 -24.15 5.24 19.47
CA LYS A 37 -22.70 5.55 19.49
C LYS A 37 -22.27 6.14 18.15
N TYR A 38 -21.83 7.38 18.15
CA TYR A 38 -21.24 8.04 17.00
C TYR A 38 -19.94 7.37 16.58
N ASP A 39 -19.82 7.11 15.29
CA ASP A 39 -18.55 6.77 14.66
C ASP A 39 -17.60 7.98 14.76
N GLU A 40 -16.47 7.83 15.48
CA GLU A 40 -15.42 8.85 15.62
C GLU A 40 -14.87 9.33 14.28
N TYR A 41 -14.93 8.50 13.26
CA TYR A 41 -14.51 8.80 11.89
C TYR A 41 -15.35 9.94 11.28
N THR A 42 -16.65 9.99 11.53
CA THR A 42 -17.54 11.03 11.02
C THR A 42 -17.25 12.40 11.65
N LYS A 43 -16.89 12.42 12.95
CA LYS A 43 -16.51 13.66 13.67
C LYS A 43 -15.21 14.24 13.16
N SER A 44 -14.21 13.40 12.89
CA SER A 44 -12.90 13.85 12.42
C SER A 44 -12.93 14.35 10.97
N SER A 45 -13.78 13.76 10.12
CA SER A 45 -13.87 14.11 8.69
C SER A 45 -14.39 15.54 8.47
N ILE A 46 -15.45 15.94 9.15
CA ILE A 46 -16.02 17.31 9.02
C ILE A 46 -15.05 18.34 9.59
N GLN A 47 -14.42 18.08 10.73
CA GLN A 47 -13.43 18.98 11.31
C GLN A 47 -12.19 19.11 10.42
N THR A 48 -11.71 18.03 9.84
CA THR A 48 -10.52 18.03 8.98
C THR A 48 -10.77 18.80 7.68
N ILE A 49 -11.96 18.74 7.11
CA ILE A 49 -12.34 19.52 5.92
C ILE A 49 -12.34 21.02 6.23
N ILE A 50 -12.93 21.43 7.35
CA ILE A 50 -13.04 22.85 7.72
C ILE A 50 -11.68 23.46 8.07
N LEU A 51 -10.79 22.72 8.74
CA LEU A 51 -9.48 23.22 9.18
C LEU A 51 -8.43 23.34 8.04
N LYS A 52 -8.68 22.76 6.87
CA LYS A 52 -7.77 22.85 5.72
C LYS A 52 -7.81 24.17 4.95
N TYR A 53 -8.77 25.03 5.22
CA TYR A 53 -8.91 26.32 4.50
C TYR A 53 -8.31 27.49 5.28
N PRO A 54 -7.75 28.53 4.60
CA PRO A 54 -7.30 29.75 5.22
C PRO A 54 -8.42 30.44 6.01
N TYR A 55 -8.08 31.08 7.11
CA TYR A 55 -9.01 31.64 8.09
C TYR A 55 -10.00 32.67 7.50
N ASP A 56 -9.57 33.46 6.54
CA ASP A 56 -10.38 34.44 5.81
C ASP A 56 -11.44 33.78 4.92
N ILE A 57 -11.13 32.62 4.33
CA ILE A 57 -12.07 31.82 3.55
C ILE A 57 -13.06 31.13 4.48
N GLN A 58 -12.59 30.62 5.62
CA GLN A 58 -13.46 30.01 6.62
C GLN A 58 -14.55 30.98 7.08
N ASN A 59 -14.22 32.23 7.38
CA ASN A 59 -15.18 33.24 7.83
C ASN A 59 -16.24 33.58 6.79
N LYS A 60 -15.86 33.77 5.52
CA LYS A 60 -16.82 34.08 4.43
C LYS A 60 -17.75 32.91 4.09
N LEU A 61 -17.28 31.70 4.27
CA LEU A 61 -18.05 30.49 3.99
C LEU A 61 -19.03 30.18 5.12
N PHE A 62 -18.69 30.48 6.36
CA PHE A 62 -19.54 30.18 7.52
C PHE A 62 -20.86 30.95 7.54
N ASP A 63 -20.87 32.18 7.06
CA ASP A 63 -22.10 32.98 6.99
C ASP A 63 -23.11 32.42 5.98
N LYS A 64 -22.63 31.92 4.82
CA LYS A 64 -23.47 31.33 3.77
C LYS A 64 -23.84 29.88 4.07
N LEU A 65 -22.87 29.08 4.50
CA LEU A 65 -23.03 27.65 4.81
C LEU A 65 -23.92 27.41 6.04
N GLY A 66 -23.89 28.32 7.01
CA GLY A 66 -24.62 28.16 8.25
C GLY A 66 -26.13 27.98 8.05
N ASP A 67 -26.74 28.75 7.16
CA ASP A 67 -28.17 28.66 6.89
C ASP A 67 -28.56 27.39 6.17
N GLU A 68 -27.81 27.00 5.13
CA GLU A 68 -28.09 25.78 4.36
C GLU A 68 -27.81 24.49 5.14
N CYS A 69 -26.73 24.47 5.92
CA CYS A 69 -26.46 23.35 6.80
C CYS A 69 -27.53 23.21 7.89
N PHE A 70 -28.03 24.33 8.41
CA PHE A 70 -29.11 24.34 9.39
C PHE A 70 -30.40 23.78 8.78
N VAL A 71 -30.80 24.25 7.59
CA VAL A 71 -31.99 23.76 6.90
C VAL A 71 -31.86 22.27 6.60
N CYS A 72 -30.69 21.83 6.16
CA CYS A 72 -30.41 20.42 5.89
C CYS A 72 -30.53 19.57 7.16
N LEU A 73 -29.89 19.97 8.25
CA LEU A 73 -29.97 19.29 9.55
C LEU A 73 -31.38 19.24 10.09
N THR A 74 -32.12 20.36 10.04
CA THR A 74 -33.51 20.43 10.52
C THR A 74 -34.40 19.48 9.71
N LYS A 75 -34.25 19.44 8.40
CA LYS A 75 -34.98 18.51 7.53
C LYS A 75 -34.71 17.05 7.91
N HIS A 76 -33.47 16.68 8.12
CA HIS A 76 -33.10 15.31 8.50
C HIS A 76 -33.54 14.93 9.92
N ILE A 77 -33.49 15.87 10.86
CA ILE A 77 -34.04 15.67 12.23
C ILE A 77 -35.53 15.38 12.18
N VAL A 78 -36.28 16.15 11.38
CA VAL A 78 -37.74 15.96 11.23
C VAL A 78 -38.03 14.61 10.54
N GLN A 79 -37.27 14.22 9.56
CA GLN A 79 -37.44 12.97 8.79
C GLN A 79 -36.88 11.73 9.48
N LYS A 80 -36.20 11.86 10.63
CA LYS A 80 -35.52 10.76 11.34
C LYS A 80 -34.61 9.92 10.42
N THR A 81 -33.89 10.60 9.52
CA THR A 81 -32.99 9.93 8.57
C THR A 81 -31.74 9.39 9.24
N LYS A 82 -31.13 8.37 8.64
CA LYS A 82 -29.90 7.74 9.15
C LYS A 82 -28.72 8.72 9.11
N SER A 83 -27.86 8.67 10.12
CA SER A 83 -26.69 9.56 10.26
C SER A 83 -25.81 9.62 9.00
N LYS A 84 -25.71 8.51 8.25
CA LYS A 84 -24.92 8.42 7.01
C LYS A 84 -25.47 9.33 5.90
N GLU A 85 -26.77 9.44 5.76
CA GLU A 85 -27.43 10.28 4.76
C GLU A 85 -27.31 11.78 5.12
N ILE A 86 -27.32 12.10 6.41
CA ILE A 86 -27.09 13.47 6.91
C ILE A 86 -25.66 13.92 6.54
N VAL A 87 -24.67 13.08 6.80
CA VAL A 87 -23.26 13.37 6.47
C VAL A 87 -23.07 13.57 4.99
N GLU A 88 -23.68 12.74 4.14
CA GLU A 88 -23.56 12.86 2.69
C GLU A 88 -24.23 14.15 2.16
N SER A 89 -25.40 14.51 2.68
CA SER A 89 -26.06 15.76 2.33
C SER A 89 -25.25 16.99 2.78
N LEU A 90 -24.65 16.94 3.97
CA LEU A 90 -23.75 18.01 4.44
C LEU A 90 -22.47 18.09 3.58
N LYS A 91 -21.90 16.98 3.18
CA LYS A 91 -20.75 16.97 2.25
C LYS A 91 -21.10 17.60 0.91
N GLN A 92 -22.28 17.31 0.34
CA GLN A 92 -22.72 17.91 -0.91
C GLN A 92 -22.87 19.43 -0.80
N ILE A 93 -23.47 19.93 0.29
CA ILE A 93 -23.59 21.37 0.55
C ILE A 93 -22.19 21.98 0.71
N LEU A 94 -21.32 21.40 1.51
CA LEU A 94 -19.94 21.87 1.69
C LEU A 94 -19.17 21.91 0.38
N ASN A 95 -19.27 20.87 -0.44
CA ASN A 95 -18.56 20.79 -1.72
C ASN A 95 -19.06 21.82 -2.74
N SER A 96 -20.32 22.27 -2.64
CA SER A 96 -20.85 23.30 -3.55
C SER A 96 -20.31 24.71 -3.25
N TYR A 97 -19.87 24.97 -2.02
CA TYR A 97 -19.39 26.30 -1.58
C TYR A 97 -17.87 26.36 -1.40
N LEU A 98 -17.23 25.24 -1.10
CA LEU A 98 -15.80 25.21 -0.90
C LEU A 98 -15.07 25.18 -2.24
N PRO A 99 -14.03 26.01 -2.43
CA PRO A 99 -13.19 25.88 -3.60
C PRO A 99 -12.54 24.47 -3.61
N PRO A 100 -12.31 23.88 -4.77
CA PRO A 100 -11.67 22.58 -4.86
C PRO A 100 -10.32 22.62 -4.11
N VAL A 101 -10.11 21.66 -3.24
CA VAL A 101 -8.82 21.52 -2.53
C VAL A 101 -7.76 21.18 -3.57
N LYS A 102 -6.74 22.01 -3.69
CA LYS A 102 -5.58 21.69 -4.52
C LYS A 102 -4.77 20.60 -3.83
N GLY A 103 -4.51 19.51 -4.55
CA GLY A 103 -3.65 18.44 -4.10
C GLY A 103 -2.18 18.88 -4.02
N ASP A 104 -1.39 18.08 -3.32
CA ASP A 104 0.07 18.23 -3.37
C ASP A 104 0.59 17.90 -4.77
N LYS A 105 1.62 18.62 -5.20
CA LYS A 105 2.25 18.37 -6.50
C LYS A 105 3.06 17.08 -6.47
N VAL A 106 3.10 16.38 -7.59
CA VAL A 106 4.16 15.40 -7.82
C VAL A 106 5.50 16.12 -7.86
N ILE A 107 6.35 15.79 -6.90
CA ILE A 107 7.67 16.43 -6.75
C ILE A 107 8.79 15.61 -7.39
N GLN A 108 8.68 14.27 -7.29
CA GLN A 108 9.66 13.34 -7.85
C GLN A 108 8.98 12.05 -8.27
N ILE A 109 9.49 11.42 -9.34
CA ILE A 109 9.12 10.07 -9.76
C ILE A 109 10.39 9.26 -9.96
N GLY A 110 10.66 8.34 -9.01
CA GLY A 110 11.75 7.38 -9.11
C GLY A 110 11.32 6.14 -9.90
N THR A 111 12.21 5.61 -10.69
CA THR A 111 11.98 4.37 -11.45
C THR A 111 13.26 3.56 -11.52
N VAL A 112 13.17 2.30 -11.15
CA VAL A 112 14.25 1.33 -11.29
C VAL A 112 13.83 0.29 -12.32
N CYS A 113 14.59 0.17 -13.39
CA CYS A 113 14.31 -0.77 -14.47
C CYS A 113 15.32 -1.91 -14.44
N TYR A 114 14.81 -3.13 -14.48
CA TYR A 114 15.61 -4.37 -14.49
C TYR A 114 15.06 -5.33 -15.53
N ARG A 115 15.98 -5.94 -16.29
CA ARG A 115 15.62 -6.99 -17.22
C ARG A 115 15.80 -8.35 -16.54
N TYR A 116 14.69 -9.02 -16.25
CA TYR A 116 14.68 -10.32 -15.57
C TYR A 116 15.62 -11.35 -16.26
N GLY A 117 16.42 -12.02 -15.44
CA GLY A 117 17.42 -12.99 -15.91
C GLY A 117 18.74 -12.37 -16.41
N ARG A 118 18.93 -11.06 -16.30
CA ARG A 118 20.21 -10.39 -16.54
C ARG A 118 20.96 -10.15 -15.24
N GLU A 119 22.26 -9.86 -15.37
CA GLU A 119 23.08 -9.50 -14.22
C GLU A 119 22.59 -8.20 -13.54
N LYS A 120 22.84 -8.06 -12.24
CA LYS A 120 22.47 -6.87 -11.45
C LYS A 120 23.12 -5.58 -11.95
N THR A 121 24.25 -5.68 -12.68
CA THR A 121 24.91 -4.55 -13.34
C THR A 121 24.06 -3.87 -14.40
N SER A 122 23.02 -4.52 -14.90
CA SER A 122 22.09 -3.97 -15.90
C SER A 122 20.89 -3.21 -15.30
N ILE A 123 20.94 -2.87 -14.01
CA ILE A 123 19.87 -2.08 -13.36
C ILE A 123 20.00 -0.62 -13.76
N GLU A 124 18.98 -0.10 -14.45
CA GLU A 124 18.87 1.33 -14.77
C GLU A 124 18.08 2.04 -13.67
N ARG A 125 18.65 3.12 -13.12
CA ARG A 125 18.05 3.97 -12.09
C ARG A 125 17.76 5.32 -12.68
N HIS A 126 16.53 5.74 -12.59
CA HIS A 126 16.08 7.00 -13.16
C HIS A 126 15.20 7.75 -12.17
N ILE A 127 15.40 9.07 -12.09
CA ILE A 127 14.54 9.94 -11.30
C ILE A 127 14.24 11.22 -12.04
N VAL A 128 13.00 11.62 -12.03
CA VAL A 128 12.54 12.92 -12.50
C VAL A 128 12.24 13.78 -11.29
N ALA A 129 12.85 14.95 -11.19
CA ALA A 129 12.75 15.83 -10.02
C ALA A 129 12.22 17.23 -10.42
N LEU A 130 11.15 17.66 -9.76
CA LEU A 130 10.61 19.01 -9.89
C LEU A 130 11.48 20.02 -9.13
N GLY A 131 11.87 21.10 -9.77
CA GLY A 131 12.71 22.17 -9.21
C GLY A 131 14.21 21.89 -9.28
N GLY A 132 14.63 20.78 -9.90
CA GLY A 132 16.02 20.38 -10.03
C GLY A 132 16.54 19.50 -8.88
N SER A 133 17.70 18.89 -9.10
CA SER A 133 18.42 18.07 -8.12
C SER A 133 19.87 17.94 -8.55
N ASP A 134 20.78 17.82 -7.58
CA ASP A 134 22.17 17.48 -7.87
C ASP A 134 22.29 16.09 -8.51
N LYS A 135 23.40 15.88 -9.22
CA LYS A 135 23.72 14.57 -9.80
C LYS A 135 23.96 13.54 -8.71
N LEU A 136 23.43 12.36 -8.90
CA LEU A 136 23.60 11.20 -8.02
C LEU A 136 24.40 10.12 -8.76
N GLU A 137 25.37 9.53 -8.09
CA GLU A 137 26.20 8.47 -8.67
C GLU A 137 25.35 7.25 -9.04
N GLY A 138 25.44 6.79 -10.27
CA GLY A 138 24.72 5.64 -10.78
C GLY A 138 23.21 5.83 -10.99
N ILE A 139 22.71 7.07 -10.93
CA ILE A 139 21.30 7.43 -11.12
C ILE A 139 21.19 8.48 -12.22
N GLU A 140 20.35 8.23 -13.22
CA GLU A 140 20.00 9.25 -14.23
C GLU A 140 19.00 10.23 -13.61
N VAL A 141 19.46 11.46 -13.35
CA VAL A 141 18.66 12.53 -12.74
C VAL A 141 18.18 13.48 -13.82
N VAL A 142 16.87 13.67 -13.95
CA VAL A 142 16.25 14.61 -14.87
C VAL A 142 15.56 15.72 -14.08
N SER A 143 16.04 16.95 -14.23
CA SER A 143 15.48 18.13 -13.58
C SER A 143 14.38 18.77 -14.42
N CYS A 144 13.24 19.08 -13.81
CA CYS A 144 12.06 19.66 -14.44
C CYS A 144 11.61 20.93 -13.74
N ASN A 145 11.06 21.88 -14.50
CA ASN A 145 10.57 23.16 -13.97
C ASN A 145 9.06 23.17 -13.70
N SER A 146 8.34 22.22 -14.25
CA SER A 146 6.89 22.11 -14.10
C SER A 146 6.44 20.67 -13.88
N VAL A 147 5.25 20.50 -13.27
CA VAL A 147 4.62 19.18 -13.07
C VAL A 147 4.38 18.48 -14.41
N ARG A 148 4.03 19.23 -15.45
CA ARG A 148 3.84 18.69 -16.79
C ARG A 148 5.14 18.09 -17.34
N GLU A 149 6.27 18.79 -17.20
CA GLU A 149 7.58 18.26 -17.60
C GLU A 149 7.94 16.98 -16.84
N VAL A 150 7.61 16.89 -15.54
CA VAL A 150 7.82 15.65 -14.77
C VAL A 150 7.13 14.47 -15.42
N PHE A 151 5.85 14.62 -15.80
CA PHE A 151 5.12 13.56 -16.49
C PHE A 151 5.65 13.30 -17.90
N GLU A 152 6.07 14.32 -18.64
CA GLU A 152 6.61 14.18 -20.00
C GLU A 152 7.95 13.39 -19.99
N GLU A 153 8.87 13.74 -19.10
CA GLU A 153 10.15 13.05 -18.98
C GLU A 153 9.99 11.61 -18.46
N TRP A 154 9.09 11.40 -17.50
CA TRP A 154 8.76 10.05 -17.06
C TRP A 154 8.14 9.21 -18.19
N LEU A 155 7.22 9.77 -18.98
CA LEU A 155 6.64 9.11 -20.15
C LEU A 155 7.72 8.78 -21.22
N LYS A 156 8.70 9.65 -21.44
CA LYS A 156 9.84 9.39 -22.33
C LYS A 156 10.65 8.20 -21.84
N PHE A 157 10.96 8.14 -20.55
CA PHE A 157 11.66 7.01 -19.96
C PHE A 157 10.86 5.72 -20.09
N MET A 158 9.57 5.73 -19.81
CA MET A 158 8.69 4.57 -19.96
C MET A 158 8.60 4.07 -21.41
N LYS A 159 8.58 4.98 -22.37
CA LYS A 159 8.61 4.63 -23.80
C LYS A 159 9.98 4.07 -24.26
N LYS A 160 11.07 4.52 -23.65
CA LYS A 160 12.43 4.02 -23.90
C LYS A 160 12.59 2.61 -23.31
N SER A 161 12.23 2.42 -22.07
CA SER A 161 12.42 1.15 -21.33
C SER A 161 11.44 0.05 -21.72
N GLN A 162 10.22 0.40 -22.19
CA GLN A 162 9.16 -0.51 -22.61
C GLN A 162 8.92 -1.67 -21.62
N PRO A 163 8.58 -1.40 -20.36
CA PRO A 163 8.43 -2.43 -19.35
C PRO A 163 7.25 -3.35 -19.66
N ASN A 164 7.41 -4.64 -19.40
CA ASN A 164 6.31 -5.62 -19.44
C ASN A 164 5.55 -5.66 -18.11
N ILE A 165 6.22 -5.32 -17.01
CA ILE A 165 5.68 -5.32 -15.65
C ILE A 165 6.01 -3.97 -15.01
N ILE A 166 5.04 -3.37 -14.35
CA ILE A 166 5.23 -2.24 -13.45
C ILE A 166 4.87 -2.71 -12.05
N THR A 167 5.75 -2.48 -11.10
CA THR A 167 5.56 -2.85 -9.71
C THR A 167 5.95 -1.72 -8.78
N GLY A 168 5.44 -1.78 -7.57
CA GLY A 168 5.79 -0.91 -6.47
C GLY A 168 5.10 -1.40 -5.20
N TYR A 169 5.23 -0.65 -4.13
CA TYR A 169 4.69 -0.98 -2.83
C TYR A 169 3.49 -0.10 -2.51
N ASN A 170 2.30 -0.68 -2.34
CA ASN A 170 1.03 0.02 -2.12
C ASN A 170 0.59 0.96 -3.27
N ILE A 171 1.05 0.68 -4.48
CA ILE A 171 0.72 1.51 -5.66
C ILE A 171 -0.78 1.50 -6.00
N PHE A 172 -1.50 0.44 -5.65
CA PHE A 172 -2.95 0.36 -5.82
C PHE A 172 -3.73 1.11 -4.73
N GLY A 173 -3.11 1.32 -3.56
CA GLY A 173 -3.72 2.07 -2.47
C GLY A 173 -3.49 3.57 -2.57
N PHE A 174 -2.41 4.01 -3.21
CA PHE A 174 -2.00 5.41 -3.19
C PHE A 174 -1.49 5.95 -4.54
N ASP A 175 -0.36 5.44 -5.06
CA ASP A 175 0.43 6.11 -6.10
C ASP A 175 -0.34 6.32 -7.40
N PHE A 176 -1.03 5.31 -7.90
CA PHE A 176 -1.75 5.43 -9.18
C PHE A 176 -2.89 6.43 -9.12
N LYS A 177 -3.63 6.45 -8.01
CA LYS A 177 -4.69 7.43 -7.81
C LYS A 177 -4.11 8.84 -7.71
N PHE A 178 -3.06 9.01 -6.90
CA PHE A 178 -2.38 10.29 -6.72
C PHE A 178 -1.82 10.86 -8.02
N LEU A 179 -1.12 10.03 -8.81
CA LEU A 179 -0.59 10.43 -10.12
C LEU A 179 -1.71 10.85 -11.08
N TRP A 180 -2.82 10.11 -11.09
CA TRP A 180 -3.95 10.43 -11.97
C TRP A 180 -4.62 11.76 -11.58
N GLU A 181 -4.95 11.94 -10.31
CA GLU A 181 -5.57 13.16 -9.79
C GLU A 181 -4.67 14.38 -9.99
N CYS A 182 -3.36 14.22 -9.73
CA CYS A 182 -2.39 15.28 -9.99
C CYS A 182 -2.29 15.63 -11.49
N ALA A 183 -2.25 14.62 -12.37
CA ALA A 183 -2.23 14.86 -13.81
C ALA A 183 -3.51 15.55 -14.32
N GLU A 184 -4.66 15.26 -13.72
CA GLU A 184 -5.93 15.91 -14.02
C GLU A 184 -5.91 17.38 -13.57
N GLU A 185 -5.45 17.65 -12.35
CA GLU A 185 -5.36 19.00 -11.79
C GLU A 185 -4.42 19.92 -12.61
N TYR A 186 -3.31 19.35 -13.13
CA TYR A 186 -2.32 20.08 -13.94
C TYR A 186 -2.55 19.98 -15.45
N ASN A 187 -3.71 19.50 -15.90
CA ASN A 187 -4.08 19.36 -17.31
C ASN A 187 -3.06 18.58 -18.15
N CYS A 188 -2.47 17.52 -17.59
CA CYS A 188 -1.51 16.64 -18.27
C CYS A 188 -1.93 15.17 -18.27
N LEU A 189 -3.22 14.88 -18.08
CA LEU A 189 -3.79 13.54 -18.08
C LEU A 189 -3.59 12.82 -19.43
N ASP A 190 -3.47 13.57 -20.53
CA ASP A 190 -3.14 13.07 -21.87
C ASP A 190 -1.83 12.28 -21.89
N LEU A 191 -0.86 12.63 -21.04
CA LEU A 191 0.44 11.94 -20.93
C LEU A 191 0.27 10.57 -20.25
N LEU A 192 -0.46 10.49 -19.13
CA LEU A 192 -0.71 9.22 -18.45
C LEU A 192 -1.54 8.25 -19.29
N LYS A 193 -2.46 8.78 -20.11
CA LYS A 193 -3.24 7.97 -21.04
C LYS A 193 -2.38 7.28 -22.12
N GLN A 194 -1.13 7.72 -22.30
CA GLN A 194 -0.20 7.22 -23.31
C GLN A 194 0.92 6.33 -22.74
N LEU A 195 0.91 6.00 -21.44
CA LEU A 195 1.97 5.19 -20.79
C LEU A 195 2.13 3.79 -21.35
N GLY A 196 1.06 3.19 -21.88
CA GLY A 196 1.08 1.83 -22.40
C GLY A 196 1.74 1.70 -23.78
N PRO A 197 2.19 0.49 -24.16
CA PRO A 197 2.82 0.22 -25.46
C PRO A 197 1.83 0.30 -26.63
N ARG A 198 0.54 0.16 -26.38
CA ARG A 198 -0.50 0.14 -27.42
C ARG A 198 -1.05 1.54 -27.67
N LYS A 199 -0.61 2.16 -28.76
CA LYS A 199 -1.09 3.49 -29.20
C LYS A 199 -2.59 3.56 -29.49
N SER A 200 -3.23 2.44 -29.83
CA SER A 200 -4.67 2.36 -30.17
C SER A 200 -5.61 2.34 -28.96
N LYS A 201 -5.08 2.14 -27.75
CA LYS A 201 -5.88 2.12 -26.52
C LYS A 201 -5.27 3.05 -25.50
N GLN A 202 -6.08 3.97 -25.01
CA GLN A 202 -5.71 4.86 -23.92
C GLN A 202 -5.81 4.13 -22.57
N ASN A 203 -4.92 4.44 -21.66
CA ASN A 203 -4.98 3.95 -20.28
C ASN A 203 -6.15 4.61 -19.54
N LYS A 204 -6.68 3.89 -18.57
CA LYS A 204 -7.76 4.36 -17.69
C LYS A 204 -7.39 4.05 -16.25
N LEU A 205 -7.79 4.91 -15.35
CA LEU A 205 -7.80 4.58 -13.92
C LEU A 205 -9.04 3.73 -13.64
N ILE A 206 -8.84 2.56 -13.08
CA ILE A 206 -9.91 1.64 -12.67
C ILE A 206 -9.96 1.62 -11.15
N GLU A 207 -11.13 1.85 -10.60
CA GLU A 207 -11.45 1.57 -9.21
C GLU A 207 -12.06 0.18 -9.09
N LYS A 208 -11.52 -0.65 -8.23
CA LYS A 208 -12.01 -2.00 -8.00
C LYS A 208 -12.08 -2.29 -6.52
N THR A 209 -13.26 -2.67 -6.05
CA THR A 209 -13.46 -3.18 -4.70
C THR A 209 -13.30 -4.69 -4.70
N LEU A 210 -12.38 -5.19 -3.89
CA LEU A 210 -12.24 -6.62 -3.59
C LEU A 210 -12.64 -6.86 -2.15
N SER A 211 -13.59 -7.77 -1.95
CA SER A 211 -13.97 -8.24 -0.62
C SER A 211 -13.53 -9.70 -0.47
N SER A 212 -12.81 -10.00 0.59
CA SER A 212 -12.44 -11.36 0.97
C SER A 212 -12.54 -11.54 2.48
N SER A 213 -12.82 -12.77 2.94
CA SER A 213 -12.86 -13.10 4.36
C SER A 213 -11.51 -12.88 5.06
N ALA A 214 -10.41 -13.08 4.34
CA ALA A 214 -9.06 -12.96 4.89
C ALA A 214 -8.54 -11.51 4.96
N LEU A 215 -8.85 -10.67 3.95
CA LEU A 215 -8.29 -9.31 3.81
C LEU A 215 -9.34 -8.20 3.98
N GLY A 216 -10.61 -8.55 4.28
CA GLY A 216 -11.70 -7.58 4.37
C GLY A 216 -12.02 -6.90 3.03
N VAL A 217 -12.58 -5.70 3.10
CA VAL A 217 -12.92 -4.89 1.92
C VAL A 217 -11.73 -4.01 1.57
N ASN A 218 -11.18 -4.18 0.37
CA ASN A 218 -10.08 -3.38 -0.16
C ASN A 218 -10.52 -2.63 -1.41
N ILE A 219 -10.34 -1.32 -1.43
CA ILE A 219 -10.54 -0.49 -2.62
C ILE A 219 -9.17 -0.29 -3.26
N MET A 220 -9.05 -0.64 -4.53
CA MET A 220 -7.81 -0.57 -5.29
C MET A 220 -7.99 0.33 -6.50
N PHE A 221 -6.99 1.16 -6.77
CA PHE A 221 -6.92 2.00 -7.96
C PHE A 221 -5.72 1.55 -8.80
N PHE A 222 -5.95 1.22 -10.06
CA PHE A 222 -4.85 0.82 -10.95
C PHE A 222 -5.08 1.32 -12.37
N PHE A 223 -3.97 1.51 -13.08
CA PHE A 223 -4.04 1.84 -14.48
C PHE A 223 -4.31 0.58 -15.31
N GLU A 224 -5.41 0.58 -16.06
CA GLU A 224 -5.61 -0.40 -17.10
C GLU A 224 -4.69 -0.04 -18.28
N MET A 225 -3.54 -0.71 -18.35
CA MET A 225 -2.50 -0.51 -19.39
C MET A 225 -2.38 -1.76 -20.25
N PRO A 226 -3.06 -1.82 -21.40
CA PRO A 226 -2.99 -3.00 -22.27
C PRO A 226 -1.57 -3.30 -22.74
N GLY A 227 -1.04 -4.47 -22.36
CA GLY A 227 0.32 -4.90 -22.67
C GLY A 227 1.32 -4.75 -21.51
N ILE A 228 0.91 -4.18 -20.39
CA ILE A 228 1.71 -4.09 -19.17
C ILE A 228 0.94 -4.76 -18.03
N VAL A 229 1.62 -5.59 -17.26
CA VAL A 229 1.08 -6.16 -16.02
C VAL A 229 1.47 -5.26 -14.86
N THR A 230 0.50 -4.89 -14.03
CA THR A 230 0.76 -4.12 -12.80
C THR A 230 0.69 -5.04 -11.59
N ILE A 231 1.68 -4.96 -10.70
CA ILE A 231 1.79 -5.77 -9.49
C ILE A 231 2.00 -4.86 -8.29
N ASP A 232 1.11 -4.92 -7.32
CA ASP A 232 1.31 -4.28 -6.03
C ASP A 232 1.90 -5.27 -5.03
N LEU A 233 3.16 -5.05 -4.65
CA LEU A 233 3.90 -5.94 -3.74
C LEU A 233 3.25 -6.05 -2.37
N LEU A 234 2.68 -4.97 -1.84
CA LEU A 234 1.96 -5.02 -0.57
C LEU A 234 0.84 -6.08 -0.62
N LYS A 235 0.08 -6.12 -1.71
CA LYS A 235 -1.04 -7.08 -1.85
C LYS A 235 -0.55 -8.51 -2.02
N VAL A 236 0.56 -8.73 -2.71
CA VAL A 236 1.19 -10.05 -2.83
C VAL A 236 1.66 -10.54 -1.46
N ILE A 237 2.40 -9.70 -0.73
CA ILE A 237 2.94 -10.05 0.59
C ILE A 237 1.81 -10.29 1.61
N GLN A 238 0.78 -9.43 1.63
CA GLN A 238 -0.39 -9.63 2.51
C GLN A 238 -1.14 -10.93 2.25
N LYS A 239 -1.14 -11.39 0.99
CA LYS A 239 -1.81 -12.64 0.60
C LYS A 239 -1.01 -13.88 1.02
N ASP A 240 0.31 -13.81 0.86
CA ASP A 240 1.18 -14.98 0.94
C ASP A 240 1.90 -15.09 2.30
N HIS A 241 1.96 -14.02 3.09
CA HIS A 241 2.66 -13.95 4.38
C HIS A 241 1.82 -13.26 5.45
N ASN A 242 1.81 -13.83 6.66
CA ASN A 242 1.15 -13.24 7.82
C ASN A 242 2.20 -12.56 8.70
N LEU A 243 2.33 -11.24 8.57
CA LEU A 243 3.32 -10.42 9.26
C LEU A 243 2.65 -9.51 10.30
N SER A 244 3.40 -9.15 11.34
CA SER A 244 2.96 -8.19 12.37
C SER A 244 2.85 -6.76 11.84
N SER A 245 3.63 -6.40 10.82
CA SER A 245 3.61 -5.10 10.14
C SER A 245 3.86 -5.27 8.64
N TYR A 246 3.15 -4.48 7.86
CA TYR A 246 3.28 -4.46 6.40
C TYR A 246 3.87 -3.13 5.90
N LYS A 247 4.58 -2.37 6.72
CA LYS A 247 5.38 -1.24 6.24
C LYS A 247 6.55 -1.76 5.42
N LEU A 248 6.93 -1.04 4.36
CA LEU A 248 8.02 -1.47 3.47
C LEU A 248 9.31 -1.78 4.21
N ASP A 249 9.64 -0.98 5.23
CA ASP A 249 10.85 -1.17 6.05
C ASP A 249 10.79 -2.47 6.84
N ASP A 250 9.67 -2.73 7.51
CA ASP A 250 9.49 -3.93 8.33
C ASP A 250 9.50 -5.21 7.46
N VAL A 251 8.84 -5.14 6.30
CA VAL A 251 8.83 -6.22 5.31
C VAL A 251 10.23 -6.45 4.73
N SER A 252 10.96 -5.38 4.42
CA SER A 252 12.34 -5.50 3.92
C SER A 252 13.25 -6.12 4.97
N ASN A 253 13.13 -5.73 6.24
CA ASN A 253 13.89 -6.31 7.34
C ASN A 253 13.54 -7.78 7.61
N GLU A 254 12.29 -8.17 7.34
CA GLU A 254 11.85 -9.56 7.49
C GLU A 254 12.45 -10.48 6.43
N PHE A 255 12.52 -10.04 5.18
CA PHE A 255 12.95 -10.90 4.08
C PHE A 255 14.38 -10.66 3.59
N ILE A 256 14.92 -9.44 3.78
CA ILE A 256 16.27 -9.08 3.34
C ILE A 256 17.16 -8.91 4.56
N HIS A 257 17.68 -10.03 5.05
CA HIS A 257 18.61 -10.11 6.16
C HIS A 257 19.62 -11.23 5.91
N GLY A 258 20.72 -11.23 6.68
CA GLY A 258 21.70 -12.31 6.68
C GLY A 258 22.24 -12.58 8.09
N ALA A 259 22.61 -13.83 8.35
CA ALA A 259 23.19 -14.22 9.62
C ALA A 259 24.61 -13.64 9.79
N ILE A 260 24.93 -13.19 11.01
CA ILE A 260 26.27 -12.73 11.35
C ILE A 260 26.97 -13.86 12.09
N THR A 261 28.05 -14.36 11.50
CA THR A 261 28.81 -15.49 12.04
C THR A 261 29.94 -15.05 12.95
N LYS A 262 30.58 -13.92 12.66
CA LYS A 262 31.71 -13.36 13.41
C LYS A 262 31.71 -11.83 13.27
N ILE A 263 32.22 -11.16 14.30
CA ILE A 263 32.42 -9.70 14.30
C ILE A 263 33.89 -9.42 14.66
N ASP A 264 34.57 -8.71 13.78
CA ASP A 264 35.94 -8.25 14.00
C ASP A 264 35.92 -6.72 14.23
N HIS A 265 36.50 -6.30 15.37
CA HIS A 265 36.68 -4.90 15.72
C HIS A 265 38.05 -4.42 15.28
N HIS A 266 38.11 -3.35 14.50
CA HIS A 266 39.37 -2.73 14.07
C HIS A 266 39.54 -1.40 14.83
N ASP A 267 40.41 -1.43 15.87
CA ASP A 267 40.70 -0.26 16.70
C ASP A 267 41.98 0.46 16.25
N ASP A 268 42.04 0.91 14.99
CA ASP A 268 43.07 1.83 14.57
C ASP A 268 42.71 3.25 15.02
N SER A 269 43.68 3.97 15.60
CA SER A 269 43.53 5.25 16.28
C SER A 269 42.99 6.41 15.41
N SER A 270 42.74 6.18 14.14
CA SER A 270 42.15 7.15 13.18
C SER A 270 40.87 6.72 12.48
N ASN A 271 40.54 5.40 12.46
CA ASN A 271 39.32 4.89 11.79
C ASN A 271 38.80 3.64 12.51
N CYS A 272 37.90 3.85 13.46
CA CYS A 272 37.22 2.73 14.07
C CYS A 272 36.23 2.10 13.07
N GLN A 273 36.49 0.88 12.62
CA GLN A 273 35.64 0.11 11.71
C GLN A 273 35.26 -1.22 12.33
N ILE A 274 34.13 -1.79 11.91
CA ILE A 274 33.66 -3.10 12.33
C ILE A 274 33.45 -3.93 11.09
N THR A 275 33.99 -5.14 11.05
CA THR A 275 33.74 -6.10 9.97
C THR A 275 32.82 -7.21 10.46
N LEU A 276 31.67 -7.33 9.83
CA LEU A 276 30.72 -8.43 10.04
C LEU A 276 30.98 -9.51 9.01
N HIS A 277 31.22 -10.75 9.47
CA HIS A 277 31.23 -11.93 8.59
C HIS A 277 29.83 -12.47 8.46
N THR A 278 29.40 -12.70 7.22
CA THR A 278 28.03 -13.10 6.91
C THR A 278 28.01 -14.05 5.71
N ASP A 279 27.02 -14.89 5.66
CA ASP A 279 26.77 -15.83 4.57
C ASP A 279 26.00 -15.23 3.39
N SER A 280 25.52 -13.99 3.52
CA SER A 280 24.79 -13.30 2.47
C SER A 280 25.06 -11.80 2.51
N THR A 281 25.26 -11.21 1.36
CA THR A 281 25.30 -9.76 1.15
C THR A 281 24.24 -9.29 0.15
N PHE A 282 23.18 -10.11 -0.01
CA PHE A 282 22.13 -9.85 -0.96
C PHE A 282 21.53 -8.44 -0.80
N SER A 283 21.44 -7.70 -1.92
CA SER A 283 20.84 -6.35 -1.95
C SER A 283 21.68 -5.23 -1.33
N LEU A 284 22.84 -5.54 -0.75
CA LEU A 284 23.69 -4.53 -0.13
C LEU A 284 24.60 -3.83 -1.16
N LEU A 285 24.75 -2.52 -1.00
CA LEU A 285 25.68 -1.70 -1.78
C LEU A 285 26.51 -0.85 -0.82
N LYS A 286 27.73 -0.47 -1.25
CA LYS A 286 28.55 0.50 -0.53
C LYS A 286 27.77 1.82 -0.37
N GLY A 287 27.80 2.38 0.82
CA GLY A 287 27.07 3.61 1.16
C GLY A 287 25.63 3.40 1.62
N HIS A 288 25.08 2.17 1.53
CA HIS A 288 23.82 1.81 2.16
C HIS A 288 23.98 1.66 3.68
N TYR A 289 22.85 1.57 4.37
CA TYR A 289 22.82 1.38 5.80
C TYR A 289 22.27 -0.01 6.13
N ILE A 290 22.78 -0.59 7.19
CA ILE A 290 22.21 -1.80 7.81
C ILE A 290 21.91 -1.55 9.27
N VAL A 291 21.06 -2.40 9.82
CA VAL A 291 20.72 -2.47 11.23
C VAL A 291 21.06 -3.87 11.72
N ILE A 292 21.39 -4.01 12.99
CA ILE A 292 21.75 -5.29 13.61
C ILE A 292 20.70 -5.62 14.66
N PHE A 293 20.17 -6.83 14.59
CA PHE A 293 19.22 -7.35 15.55
C PHE A 293 19.63 -8.75 16.02
N LYS A 294 19.14 -9.13 17.19
CA LYS A 294 19.28 -10.46 17.75
C LYS A 294 17.92 -11.14 17.75
N GLU A 295 17.88 -12.36 17.24
CA GLU A 295 16.68 -13.18 17.30
C GLU A 295 16.67 -14.02 18.57
N SER A 296 15.55 -14.01 19.28
CA SER A 296 15.32 -14.77 20.50
C SER A 296 13.97 -15.47 20.43
N ILE A 297 13.70 -16.40 21.35
CA ILE A 297 12.40 -17.10 21.45
C ILE A 297 11.22 -16.11 21.63
N ILE A 298 11.49 -14.92 22.16
CA ILE A 298 10.47 -13.89 22.46
C ILE A 298 10.27 -12.96 21.26
N GLY A 299 11.18 -12.95 20.27
CA GLY A 299 11.13 -12.09 19.09
C GLY A 299 12.49 -11.48 18.73
N LYS A 300 12.46 -10.48 17.85
CA LYS A 300 13.63 -9.75 17.36
C LYS A 300 13.93 -8.58 18.29
N GLU A 301 15.15 -8.55 18.84
CA GLU A 301 15.66 -7.45 19.67
C GLU A 301 16.63 -6.60 18.86
N PHE A 302 16.36 -5.30 18.80
CA PHE A 302 17.22 -4.34 18.12
C PHE A 302 18.48 -4.10 18.95
N ILE A 303 19.67 -4.42 18.39
CA ILE A 303 20.94 -4.30 19.11
C ILE A 303 21.68 -3.03 18.73
N CYS A 304 21.74 -2.72 17.47
CA CYS A 304 22.52 -1.59 16.99
C CYS A 304 21.74 -0.78 15.97
N GLY A 305 21.79 0.54 16.14
CA GLY A 305 21.24 1.50 15.17
C GLY A 305 21.94 1.40 13.81
N ARG A 306 21.51 2.23 12.90
CA ARG A 306 21.98 2.24 11.51
C ARG A 306 23.49 2.43 11.42
N ARG A 307 24.11 1.58 10.61
CA ARG A 307 25.52 1.62 10.29
C ARG A 307 25.70 1.70 8.79
N LYS A 308 26.54 2.66 8.36
CA LYS A 308 26.86 2.83 6.96
C LYS A 308 27.87 1.78 6.50
N ILE A 309 27.62 1.21 5.34
CA ILE A 309 28.49 0.24 4.70
C ILE A 309 29.63 0.97 3.99
N ILE A 310 30.86 0.66 4.34
CA ILE A 310 32.09 1.21 3.73
C ILE A 310 32.61 0.28 2.64
N HIS A 311 32.61 -1.04 2.92
CA HIS A 311 33.14 -2.04 2.01
C HIS A 311 32.31 -3.32 2.12
N ILE A 312 32.20 -4.05 1.00
CA ILE A 312 31.51 -5.35 0.91
C ILE A 312 32.41 -6.30 0.17
N VAL A 313 32.57 -7.50 0.74
CA VAL A 313 33.06 -8.68 0.04
C VAL A 313 31.87 -9.60 -0.12
N GLU A 314 31.47 -9.89 -1.38
CA GLU A 314 30.26 -10.63 -1.71
C GLU A 314 30.16 -11.95 -0.95
N ASP A 315 29.03 -12.15 -0.29
CA ASP A 315 28.68 -13.33 0.52
C ASP A 315 29.78 -13.79 1.51
N THR A 316 30.56 -12.82 1.99
CA THR A 316 31.66 -13.07 2.93
C THR A 316 31.69 -12.08 4.07
N SER A 317 31.73 -10.77 3.80
CA SER A 317 31.85 -9.78 4.86
C SER A 317 31.36 -8.38 4.48
N ILE A 318 30.97 -7.63 5.51
CA ILE A 318 30.51 -6.24 5.41
C ILE A 318 31.31 -5.41 6.40
N THR A 319 32.01 -4.39 5.93
CA THR A 319 32.71 -3.43 6.77
C THR A 319 31.86 -2.18 6.98
N LEU A 320 31.68 -1.80 8.22
CA LEU A 320 30.80 -0.72 8.66
C LEU A 320 31.60 0.41 9.29
N GLU A 321 31.07 1.63 9.17
CA GLU A 321 31.51 2.78 9.92
C GLU A 321 31.12 2.65 11.41
N LYS A 322 32.05 2.97 12.32
CA LYS A 322 31.76 2.96 13.78
C LYS A 322 30.89 4.19 14.11
N GLY A 323 29.76 3.98 14.71
CA GLY A 323 28.86 5.06 15.15
C GLY A 323 29.07 5.37 16.64
N ASP A 324 28.58 6.55 17.05
CA ASP A 324 28.80 7.13 18.38
C ASP A 324 28.20 6.37 19.57
N ASN A 325 27.24 5.47 19.34
CA ASN A 325 26.56 4.67 20.38
C ASN A 325 26.84 3.17 20.20
N SER A 326 28.09 2.77 20.26
CA SER A 326 28.46 1.34 20.20
C SER A 326 28.21 0.67 21.53
N GLN A 327 27.07 0.02 21.72
CA GLN A 327 27.09 -1.21 22.52
C GLN A 327 28.14 -2.12 21.91
N GLU A 328 29.08 -2.60 22.71
CA GLU A 328 30.13 -3.51 22.25
C GLU A 328 29.44 -4.78 21.69
N LEU A 329 29.51 -4.93 20.38
CA LEU A 329 29.01 -6.13 19.71
C LEU A 329 29.95 -7.30 20.08
N PRO A 330 29.43 -8.47 20.47
CA PRO A 330 30.26 -9.60 20.86
C PRO A 330 31.00 -10.18 19.63
N ASN A 331 32.27 -10.59 19.84
CA ASN A 331 33.06 -11.19 18.75
C ASN A 331 32.47 -12.49 18.18
N ASN A 332 31.73 -13.24 19.00
CA ASN A 332 31.01 -14.45 18.59
C ASN A 332 29.49 -14.26 18.78
N PRO A 333 28.81 -13.59 17.85
CA PRO A 333 27.38 -13.32 17.93
C PRO A 333 26.57 -14.57 17.58
N LYS A 334 25.91 -15.18 18.58
CA LYS A 334 24.92 -16.22 18.32
C LYS A 334 23.56 -15.58 18.10
N SER A 335 22.89 -15.96 17.02
CA SER A 335 21.55 -15.45 16.65
C SER A 335 21.50 -13.94 16.33
N TYR A 336 22.60 -13.38 15.84
CA TYR A 336 22.67 -12.01 15.35
C TYR A 336 22.50 -11.99 13.83
N TYR A 337 21.76 -11.01 13.36
CA TYR A 337 21.45 -10.81 11.95
C TYR A 337 21.62 -9.34 11.59
N TRP A 338 22.05 -9.10 10.38
CA TRP A 338 21.93 -7.78 9.77
C TRP A 338 20.64 -7.73 8.93
N ALA A 339 20.01 -6.56 8.86
CA ALA A 339 18.94 -6.27 7.90
C ALA A 339 19.17 -4.92 7.25
N VAL A 340 18.51 -4.68 6.10
CA VAL A 340 18.66 -3.42 5.37
C VAL A 340 18.13 -2.27 6.22
N GLY A 341 18.97 -1.27 6.47
CA GLY A 341 18.59 -0.02 7.12
C GLY A 341 18.18 1.01 6.08
N LYS A 342 17.00 1.59 6.21
CA LYS A 342 16.53 2.64 5.34
C LYS A 342 16.93 4.02 5.86
N ASP A 343 17.20 4.99 4.98
CA ASP A 343 17.35 6.38 5.38
C ASP A 343 16.04 6.91 5.99
N ASN A 344 16.09 7.58 7.15
CA ASN A 344 14.90 8.19 7.73
C ASN A 344 14.67 9.54 7.08
N VAL A 345 13.75 9.58 6.14
CA VAL A 345 13.22 10.83 5.62
C VAL A 345 11.73 10.85 5.97
N SER A 346 11.37 11.66 6.97
CA SER A 346 9.98 11.81 7.35
C SER A 346 9.20 12.59 6.29
N PRO A 347 7.87 12.51 6.23
CA PRO A 347 7.07 13.35 5.35
C PRO A 347 7.34 14.85 5.53
N GLN A 348 7.62 15.29 6.75
CA GLN A 348 7.97 16.68 7.04
C GLN A 348 9.32 17.05 6.42
N ASP A 349 10.33 16.19 6.55
CA ASP A 349 11.65 16.37 5.91
C ASP A 349 11.53 16.44 4.38
N ILE A 350 10.65 15.64 3.77
CA ILE A 350 10.41 15.70 2.32
C ILE A 350 9.91 17.09 1.92
N PHE A 351 8.92 17.63 2.63
CA PHE A 351 8.37 18.96 2.34
C PHE A 351 9.41 20.08 2.56
N GLU A 352 10.22 19.99 3.59
CA GLU A 352 11.27 20.97 3.88
C GLU A 352 12.37 20.91 2.83
N LYS A 353 12.89 19.72 2.53
CA LYS A 353 13.97 19.52 1.55
C LYS A 353 13.52 19.84 0.12
N GLN A 354 12.26 19.62 -0.23
CA GLN A 354 11.72 20.02 -1.53
C GLN A 354 11.76 21.55 -1.74
N ARG A 355 11.63 22.32 -0.68
CA ARG A 355 11.73 23.81 -0.72
C ARG A 355 13.17 24.31 -0.63
N GLY A 356 14.09 23.44 -0.29
CA GLY A 356 15.51 23.74 -0.12
C GLY A 356 16.30 23.85 -1.42
N THR A 357 17.57 23.50 -1.36
CA THR A 357 18.54 23.52 -2.47
C THR A 357 18.43 22.28 -3.36
N ASP A 358 19.18 22.25 -4.47
CA ASP A 358 19.30 21.06 -5.32
C ASP A 358 19.91 19.89 -4.56
N THR A 359 20.81 20.16 -3.62
CA THR A 359 21.40 19.15 -2.72
C THR A 359 20.36 18.55 -1.78
N ASP A 360 19.46 19.37 -1.22
CA ASP A 360 18.37 18.88 -0.38
C ASP A 360 17.41 17.97 -1.15
N ARG A 361 17.05 18.39 -2.38
CA ARG A 361 16.20 17.58 -3.26
C ARG A 361 16.88 16.29 -3.71
N ALA A 362 18.23 16.30 -3.85
CA ALA A 362 18.99 15.09 -4.15
C ALA A 362 18.93 14.04 -3.03
N ILE A 363 18.82 14.45 -1.76
CA ILE A 363 18.61 13.53 -0.63
C ILE A 363 17.27 12.81 -0.78
N VAL A 364 16.21 13.56 -1.11
CA VAL A 364 14.87 12.99 -1.35
C VAL A 364 14.88 12.06 -2.58
N ALA A 365 15.59 12.47 -3.64
CA ALA A 365 15.73 11.69 -4.86
C ALA A 365 16.44 10.35 -4.62
N LYS A 366 17.53 10.35 -3.86
CA LYS A 366 18.24 9.14 -3.46
C LYS A 366 17.32 8.20 -2.66
N TYR A 367 16.59 8.76 -1.68
CA TYR A 367 15.63 8.01 -0.87
C TYR A 367 14.53 7.36 -1.74
N CYS A 368 13.96 8.11 -2.70
CA CYS A 368 12.94 7.62 -3.60
C CYS A 368 13.44 6.44 -4.46
N VAL A 369 14.66 6.52 -5.00
CA VAL A 369 15.27 5.44 -5.79
C VAL A 369 15.56 4.23 -4.92
N GLN A 370 16.02 4.41 -3.68
CA GLN A 370 16.24 3.31 -2.74
C GLN A 370 14.94 2.54 -2.45
N ASP A 371 13.81 3.21 -2.29
CA ASP A 371 12.51 2.56 -2.11
C ASP A 371 12.12 1.73 -3.33
N CYS A 372 12.39 2.22 -4.54
CA CYS A 372 12.19 1.45 -5.76
C CYS A 372 13.08 0.20 -5.81
N GLU A 373 14.36 0.32 -5.39
CA GLU A 373 15.28 -0.82 -5.32
C GLU A 373 14.85 -1.87 -4.29
N LEU A 374 14.34 -1.44 -3.14
CA LEU A 374 13.80 -2.38 -2.16
C LEU A 374 12.63 -3.20 -2.72
N CYS A 375 11.76 -2.58 -3.51
CA CYS A 375 10.70 -3.31 -4.22
C CYS A 375 11.27 -4.36 -5.17
N LEU A 376 12.28 -4.01 -5.97
CA LEU A 376 12.95 -4.95 -6.87
C LEU A 376 13.60 -6.10 -6.10
N ASN A 377 14.32 -5.78 -5.02
CA ASN A 377 15.00 -6.78 -4.19
C ASN A 377 14.02 -7.74 -3.51
N LEU A 378 12.87 -7.23 -3.02
CA LEU A 378 11.79 -8.06 -2.48
C LEU A 378 11.20 -8.99 -3.55
N MET A 379 10.98 -8.49 -4.77
CA MET A 379 10.51 -9.34 -5.87
C MET A 379 11.46 -10.48 -6.19
N GLN A 380 12.77 -10.21 -6.16
CA GLN A 380 13.82 -11.21 -6.41
C GLN A 380 13.93 -12.20 -5.24
N LYS A 381 13.98 -11.69 -4.00
CA LYS A 381 14.13 -12.53 -2.79
C LYS A 381 12.97 -13.48 -2.58
N LEU A 382 11.75 -13.03 -2.86
CA LEU A 382 10.52 -13.82 -2.76
C LEU A 382 10.19 -14.60 -4.04
N GLU A 383 11.05 -14.51 -5.06
CA GLU A 383 10.88 -15.17 -6.36
C GLU A 383 9.49 -14.98 -6.98
N ILE A 384 8.90 -13.79 -6.80
CA ILE A 384 7.50 -13.53 -7.16
C ILE A 384 7.23 -13.83 -8.63
N ILE A 385 8.14 -13.44 -9.53
CA ILE A 385 7.96 -13.69 -10.98
C ILE A 385 8.03 -15.18 -11.27
N THR A 386 9.08 -15.86 -10.82
CA THR A 386 9.33 -17.29 -11.08
C THR A 386 8.16 -18.15 -10.60
N ASN A 387 7.75 -17.95 -9.34
CA ASN A 387 6.68 -18.72 -8.72
C ASN A 387 5.34 -18.50 -9.42
N ASN A 388 5.02 -17.24 -9.76
CA ASN A 388 3.77 -16.95 -10.45
C ASN A 388 3.77 -17.35 -11.93
N VAL A 389 4.90 -17.35 -12.62
CA VAL A 389 5.01 -17.94 -13.97
C VAL A 389 4.76 -19.44 -13.91
N GLY A 390 5.36 -20.14 -12.95
CA GLY A 390 5.08 -21.56 -12.69
C GLY A 390 3.60 -21.82 -12.43
N MET A 391 2.98 -21.05 -11.54
CA MET A 391 1.55 -21.14 -11.22
C MET A 391 0.66 -20.84 -12.44
N SER A 392 1.00 -19.83 -13.25
CA SER A 392 0.30 -19.48 -14.48
C SER A 392 0.27 -20.64 -15.47
N ASN A 393 1.41 -21.29 -15.64
CA ASN A 393 1.54 -22.46 -16.53
C ASN A 393 0.72 -23.66 -16.02
N VAL A 394 0.79 -23.96 -14.72
CA VAL A 394 0.04 -25.07 -14.11
C VAL A 394 -1.46 -24.84 -14.21
N CYS A 395 -1.92 -23.64 -13.87
CA CYS A 395 -3.34 -23.31 -13.84
C CYS A 395 -3.92 -22.88 -15.19
N LEU A 396 -3.10 -22.78 -16.23
CA LEU A 396 -3.50 -22.35 -17.58
C LEU A 396 -4.23 -21.00 -17.60
N VAL A 397 -3.75 -20.05 -16.80
CA VAL A 397 -4.33 -18.71 -16.71
C VAL A 397 -3.31 -17.65 -17.12
N PRO A 398 -3.72 -16.50 -17.68
CA PRO A 398 -2.83 -15.38 -17.91
C PRO A 398 -2.14 -14.94 -16.61
N PHE A 399 -0.84 -14.61 -16.69
CA PHE A 399 -0.02 -14.20 -15.55
C PHE A 399 -0.67 -13.10 -14.69
N ALA A 400 -1.26 -12.09 -15.34
CA ALA A 400 -1.94 -10.99 -14.65
C ALA A 400 -3.12 -11.45 -13.76
N PHE A 401 -3.76 -12.57 -14.08
CA PHE A 401 -4.91 -13.06 -13.31
C PHE A 401 -4.54 -13.52 -11.91
N LEU A 402 -3.29 -13.94 -11.70
CA LEU A 402 -2.80 -14.38 -10.39
C LEU A 402 -2.77 -13.24 -9.35
N PHE A 403 -2.63 -12.01 -9.82
CA PHE A 403 -2.60 -10.80 -8.99
C PHE A 403 -3.95 -10.08 -8.91
N MET A 404 -4.77 -10.20 -9.97
CA MET A 404 -5.97 -9.37 -10.15
C MET A 404 -7.29 -10.13 -9.98
N ARG A 405 -7.26 -11.47 -9.85
CA ARG A 405 -8.42 -12.33 -9.74
C ARG A 405 -8.35 -13.20 -8.48
N GLY A 406 -9.52 -13.65 -8.01
CA GLY A 406 -9.62 -14.63 -6.93
C GLY A 406 -9.20 -16.04 -7.35
N GLN A 407 -9.16 -16.97 -6.41
CA GLN A 407 -8.71 -18.36 -6.66
C GLN A 407 -9.61 -19.14 -7.63
N MET A 408 -10.90 -18.81 -7.69
CA MET A 408 -11.87 -19.48 -8.57
C MET A 408 -11.47 -19.52 -10.04
N ILE A 409 -10.76 -18.48 -10.54
CA ILE A 409 -10.35 -18.46 -11.96
C ILE A 409 -9.37 -19.58 -12.30
N LYS A 410 -8.53 -20.00 -11.35
CA LYS A 410 -7.59 -21.11 -11.53
C LYS A 410 -8.34 -22.43 -11.64
N THR A 411 -9.28 -22.66 -10.72
CA THR A 411 -10.12 -23.86 -10.73
C THR A 411 -10.94 -23.94 -12.01
N LEU A 412 -11.61 -22.84 -12.38
CA LEU A 412 -12.42 -22.79 -13.60
C LEU A 412 -11.58 -23.10 -14.84
N SER A 413 -10.38 -22.56 -14.95
CA SER A 413 -9.49 -22.80 -16.09
C SER A 413 -9.04 -24.27 -16.16
N LEU A 414 -8.69 -24.87 -15.02
CA LEU A 414 -8.34 -26.30 -14.96
C LEU A 414 -9.50 -27.20 -15.33
N VAL A 415 -10.69 -26.94 -14.77
CA VAL A 415 -11.91 -27.69 -15.11
C VAL A 415 -12.21 -27.55 -16.60
N ALA A 416 -12.13 -26.32 -17.15
CA ALA A 416 -12.35 -26.09 -18.57
C ALA A 416 -11.35 -26.88 -19.45
N SER A 417 -10.08 -26.95 -19.05
CA SER A 417 -9.06 -27.72 -19.74
C SER A 417 -9.38 -29.22 -19.73
N GLU A 418 -9.81 -29.77 -18.59
CA GLU A 418 -10.19 -31.19 -18.50
C GLU A 418 -11.46 -31.50 -19.31
N CYS A 419 -12.48 -30.64 -19.21
CA CYS A 419 -13.70 -30.76 -20.03
C CYS A 419 -13.39 -30.75 -21.53
N GLN A 420 -12.45 -29.90 -21.97
CA GLN A 420 -12.01 -29.87 -23.38
C GLN A 420 -11.38 -31.19 -23.80
N LYS A 421 -10.53 -31.81 -22.95
CA LYS A 421 -9.89 -33.10 -23.27
C LYS A 421 -10.90 -34.22 -23.48
N VAL A 422 -11.94 -34.23 -22.64
CA VAL A 422 -13.01 -35.25 -22.71
C VAL A 422 -14.19 -34.82 -23.58
N LYS A 423 -14.13 -33.65 -24.24
CA LYS A 423 -15.15 -33.08 -25.10
C LYS A 423 -16.50 -32.81 -24.41
N TYR A 424 -16.46 -32.46 -23.13
CA TYR A 424 -17.63 -32.01 -22.38
C TYR A 424 -17.84 -30.50 -22.52
N LEU A 425 -19.10 -30.09 -22.58
CA LEU A 425 -19.51 -28.68 -22.55
C LEU A 425 -19.71 -28.27 -21.10
N ILE A 426 -19.19 -27.09 -20.74
CA ILE A 426 -19.47 -26.49 -19.44
C ILE A 426 -20.79 -25.72 -19.56
N PRO A 427 -21.81 -26.05 -18.75
CA PRO A 427 -23.09 -25.34 -18.80
C PRO A 427 -22.92 -23.91 -18.32
N GLU A 428 -23.61 -22.97 -18.96
CA GLU A 428 -23.80 -21.62 -18.44
C GLU A 428 -25.01 -21.66 -17.51
N LEU A 429 -24.75 -21.58 -16.20
CA LEU A 429 -25.81 -21.54 -15.21
C LEU A 429 -26.37 -20.11 -15.10
N PRO A 430 -27.70 -19.94 -15.07
CA PRO A 430 -28.30 -18.65 -14.82
C PRO A 430 -27.83 -18.12 -13.46
N ARG A 431 -27.49 -16.83 -13.38
CA ARG A 431 -27.16 -16.20 -12.11
C ARG A 431 -28.41 -16.22 -11.23
N PRO A 432 -28.32 -16.68 -9.97
CA PRO A 432 -29.45 -16.54 -9.04
C PRO A 432 -29.80 -15.05 -8.89
N PRO A 433 -31.07 -14.72 -8.68
CA PRO A 433 -31.51 -13.35 -8.40
C PRO A 433 -30.71 -12.77 -7.22
N GLU A 434 -30.32 -11.49 -7.29
CA GLU A 434 -29.49 -10.84 -6.26
C GLU A 434 -30.12 -10.87 -4.85
N ASP A 435 -31.44 -11.07 -4.75
CA ASP A 435 -32.18 -11.11 -3.49
C ASP A 435 -32.27 -12.51 -2.85
N THR A 436 -31.81 -13.58 -3.50
CA THR A 436 -31.76 -14.91 -2.88
C THR A 436 -30.55 -15.00 -1.97
N LYS A 437 -30.74 -14.63 -0.72
CA LYS A 437 -29.82 -14.96 0.39
C LYS A 437 -29.96 -16.42 0.79
N ASP A 438 -29.83 -17.32 -0.15
CA ASP A 438 -29.69 -18.74 0.15
C ASP A 438 -28.29 -18.97 0.74
N SER A 439 -28.17 -18.76 2.05
CA SER A 439 -27.02 -19.19 2.81
C SER A 439 -27.30 -20.61 3.32
N TYR A 440 -26.45 -21.56 2.93
CA TYR A 440 -26.46 -22.86 3.60
C TYR A 440 -25.77 -22.73 4.96
N GLU A 441 -26.21 -23.52 5.93
CA GLU A 441 -25.56 -23.59 7.24
C GLU A 441 -24.12 -24.10 7.07
N GLY A 442 -23.18 -23.46 7.78
CA GLY A 442 -21.78 -23.90 7.83
C GLY A 442 -21.65 -25.21 8.62
N ALA A 443 -20.42 -25.76 8.65
CA ALA A 443 -20.15 -26.93 9.48
C ALA A 443 -20.35 -26.60 10.97
N GLU A 444 -20.88 -27.59 11.73
CA GLU A 444 -20.92 -27.47 13.19
C GLU A 444 -19.51 -27.51 13.75
N VAL A 445 -19.14 -26.45 14.44
CA VAL A 445 -17.83 -26.32 15.09
C VAL A 445 -18.00 -26.46 16.58
N LEU A 446 -17.42 -27.54 17.13
CA LEU A 446 -17.44 -27.77 18.56
C LEU A 446 -16.57 -26.73 19.29
N GLU A 447 -17.08 -26.20 20.39
CA GLU A 447 -16.32 -25.29 21.26
C GLU A 447 -15.11 -26.03 21.84
N PRO A 448 -13.87 -25.52 21.64
CA PRO A 448 -12.68 -26.14 22.19
C PRO A 448 -12.64 -25.92 23.71
N THR A 449 -12.16 -26.92 24.45
CA THR A 449 -11.83 -26.73 25.87
C THR A 449 -10.48 -25.97 25.96
N PRO A 450 -10.49 -24.69 26.33
CA PRO A 450 -9.24 -23.91 26.42
C PRO A 450 -8.42 -24.43 27.59
N ALA A 451 -7.30 -25.08 27.29
CA ALA A 451 -6.37 -25.62 28.28
C ALA A 451 -4.94 -25.75 27.72
N ILE A 452 -3.97 -25.82 28.62
CA ILE A 452 -2.60 -26.20 28.28
C ILE A 452 -2.40 -27.66 28.61
N PHE A 453 -2.20 -28.49 27.60
CA PHE A 453 -2.02 -29.93 27.74
C PHE A 453 -0.53 -30.26 27.89
N LEU A 454 -0.04 -30.35 29.13
CA LEU A 454 1.38 -30.61 29.44
C LEU A 454 1.68 -32.10 29.67
N LYS A 455 0.69 -32.90 30.04
CA LYS A 455 0.89 -34.30 30.44
C LYS A 455 0.51 -35.32 29.38
N ASN A 456 -0.49 -35.01 28.57
CA ASN A 456 -0.99 -35.93 27.57
C ASN A 456 -0.69 -35.34 26.17
N PRO A 457 -0.18 -36.17 25.22
CA PRO A 457 0.00 -35.72 23.86
C PRO A 457 -1.36 -35.45 23.22
N VAL A 458 -1.43 -34.38 22.42
CA VAL A 458 -2.61 -34.05 21.62
C VAL A 458 -2.30 -34.40 20.17
N SER A 459 -3.11 -35.33 19.60
CA SER A 459 -3.02 -35.66 18.18
C SER A 459 -3.98 -34.79 17.39
N VAL A 460 -3.48 -34.16 16.34
CA VAL A 460 -4.29 -33.40 15.39
C VAL A 460 -4.46 -34.24 14.13
N LEU A 461 -5.70 -34.53 13.79
CA LEU A 461 -6.05 -35.31 12.59
C LEU A 461 -6.76 -34.37 11.61
N ASP A 462 -6.36 -34.43 10.35
CA ASP A 462 -6.99 -33.66 9.25
C ASP A 462 -7.31 -34.58 8.08
N TYR A 463 -8.42 -34.30 7.40
CA TYR A 463 -8.80 -35.02 6.17
C TYR A 463 -8.04 -34.43 4.98
N GLY A 464 -7.34 -35.28 4.24
CA GLY A 464 -6.71 -34.86 2.99
C GLY A 464 -7.74 -34.37 1.96
N SER A 465 -7.80 -33.06 1.72
CA SER A 465 -8.73 -32.42 0.77
C SER A 465 -10.20 -32.83 1.03
N LEU A 466 -10.72 -32.57 2.23
CA LEU A 466 -12.05 -33.06 2.67
C LEU A 466 -13.16 -32.88 1.62
N TYR A 467 -13.36 -31.69 1.10
CA TYR A 467 -14.44 -31.43 0.13
C TYR A 467 -14.23 -32.15 -1.19
N PRO A 468 -13.08 -32.05 -1.88
CA PRO A 468 -12.83 -32.82 -3.10
C PRO A 468 -12.95 -34.33 -2.89
N SER A 469 -12.41 -34.86 -1.79
CA SER A 469 -12.49 -36.29 -1.48
C SER A 469 -13.91 -36.74 -1.26
N SER A 470 -14.73 -35.96 -0.56
CA SER A 470 -16.15 -36.23 -0.34
C SER A 470 -16.97 -36.17 -1.63
N MET A 471 -16.69 -35.19 -2.49
CA MET A 471 -17.34 -35.07 -3.81
C MET A 471 -17.04 -36.28 -4.69
N ILE A 472 -15.78 -36.71 -4.74
CA ILE A 472 -15.34 -37.89 -5.50
C ILE A 472 -15.97 -39.16 -4.90
N GLY A 473 -15.86 -39.33 -3.59
CA GLY A 473 -16.37 -40.53 -2.90
C GLY A 473 -17.88 -40.70 -3.00
N SER A 474 -18.63 -39.59 -3.01
CA SER A 474 -20.10 -39.59 -3.11
C SER A 474 -20.62 -39.32 -4.53
N ASN A 475 -19.73 -39.21 -5.52
CA ASN A 475 -20.05 -38.90 -6.91
C ASN A 475 -20.94 -37.65 -7.08
N ILE A 476 -20.59 -36.58 -6.34
CA ILE A 476 -21.36 -35.32 -6.37
C ILE A 476 -20.85 -34.47 -7.55
N SER A 477 -21.70 -34.27 -8.56
CA SER A 477 -21.43 -33.40 -9.70
C SER A 477 -22.74 -32.81 -10.24
N HIS A 478 -22.64 -31.85 -11.13
CA HIS A 478 -23.82 -31.30 -11.83
C HIS A 478 -24.57 -32.38 -12.62
N ASP A 479 -23.90 -33.41 -13.11
CA ASP A 479 -24.47 -34.49 -13.91
C ASP A 479 -25.24 -35.52 -13.04
N THR A 480 -25.05 -35.45 -11.71
CA THR A 480 -25.71 -36.37 -10.75
C THR A 480 -26.89 -35.71 -10.03
N ILE A 481 -27.24 -34.46 -10.40
CA ILE A 481 -28.43 -33.80 -9.84
C ILE A 481 -29.68 -34.44 -10.48
N ILE A 482 -30.54 -35.00 -9.62
CA ILE A 482 -31.85 -35.50 -9.98
C ILE A 482 -32.86 -34.39 -9.66
N VAL A 483 -33.57 -33.87 -10.66
CA VAL A 483 -34.60 -32.85 -10.55
C VAL A 483 -35.97 -33.53 -10.48
#